data_1de2b3b7ded13dd126be746cf6c9f2db
#
_entry.id   1de2b3b7ded13dd126be746cf6c9f2db
#
_cell.length_a   1.000
_cell.length_b   1.000
_cell.length_c   1.000
_cell.angle_alpha   90.00
_cell.angle_beta   90.00
_cell.angle_gamma   90.00
#
_symmetry.space_group_name_H-M   'P 1'
#
loop_
_entity.id
_entity.type
_entity.pdbx_description
1 polymer ?
#
loop_
_entity_poly.entity_id
_entity_poly.type
_entity_poly.pdbx_seq_one_letter_code
_entity_poly.pdbx_strand_id
1 'polypeptide(L)'
;MRDFSYYAVKEQFHRIADGGAVLTDYDFKYILPDKDITTGENLELDFYVEGENNTPPSNIYVLIGKNGIGKTTIIKKMLKTLLCNNDLHTYGEFITGWGGNFSNIVNISFSMFDDPITEVDVFDKMIFYKYIGLIDVRYENDIRKRNVKYDQLPDMFFESYWNVIKSITKNELWKRSVKILETDSTFKELDIGSWISQEKSKLEKMILATEKSIEEKNNIEKNFFREIINNQFSKLSSGHKIILLTVVNLVNFVEEKTLVIMDEPEEHLHPPLVSAFIRALSELMSYRNGVAIIATHSPVIVQEVPRRCVWKIRGHGKYRKFEHPEIETFGENLGEITTEIFGYDVGSTGFHTILKNVADRKNSYEKALNEFQGELGKEAKSILRAYMYDKENT
;
A
#
# COMPACT_ATOMS: atom_id res chain seq x y z
N MET A 1 -10.10 -21.07 -34.23
CA MET A 1 -8.79 -20.95 -33.55
C MET A 1 -8.58 -19.48 -33.28
N ARG A 2 -8.47 -19.06 -32.00
CA ARG A 2 -8.09 -17.68 -31.67
C ARG A 2 -6.60 -17.58 -31.94
N ASP A 3 -6.19 -16.63 -32.77
CA ASP A 3 -4.80 -16.32 -33.05
C ASP A 3 -4.13 -15.78 -31.77
N PHE A 4 -3.42 -16.66 -31.07
CA PHE A 4 -2.52 -16.23 -30.04
C PHE A 4 -1.31 -15.55 -30.67
N SER A 5 -1.05 -14.31 -30.36
CA SER A 5 0.15 -13.61 -30.80
C SER A 5 1.39 -14.41 -30.36
N TYR A 6 2.30 -14.69 -31.30
CA TYR A 6 3.57 -15.37 -31.02
C TYR A 6 4.37 -14.67 -29.90
N TYR A 7 4.28 -13.36 -29.84
CA TYR A 7 4.91 -12.54 -28.80
C TYR A 7 4.30 -12.79 -27.41
N ALA A 8 2.97 -12.81 -27.30
CA ALA A 8 2.29 -13.08 -26.04
C ALA A 8 2.60 -14.49 -25.49
N VAL A 9 2.65 -15.50 -26.40
CA VAL A 9 3.02 -16.88 -26.03
C VAL A 9 4.47 -16.93 -25.56
N LYS A 10 5.39 -16.27 -26.26
CA LYS A 10 6.82 -16.25 -25.90
C LYS A 10 7.07 -15.56 -24.56
N GLU A 11 6.44 -14.43 -24.32
CA GLU A 11 6.56 -13.68 -23.05
C GLU A 11 5.97 -14.47 -21.88
N GLN A 12 4.82 -15.10 -22.05
CA GLN A 12 4.24 -15.95 -21.01
C GLN A 12 5.10 -17.17 -20.70
N PHE A 13 5.68 -17.84 -21.71
CA PHE A 13 6.57 -18.97 -21.46
C PHE A 13 7.86 -18.57 -20.73
N HIS A 14 8.47 -17.44 -21.10
CA HIS A 14 9.63 -16.92 -20.35
C HIS A 14 9.25 -16.61 -18.91
N ARG A 15 8.11 -15.99 -18.69
CA ARG A 15 7.62 -15.63 -17.37
C ARG A 15 7.36 -16.86 -16.50
N ILE A 16 6.74 -17.91 -17.05
CA ILE A 16 6.50 -19.17 -16.34
C ILE A 16 7.83 -19.87 -16.05
N ALA A 17 8.77 -19.88 -17.00
CA ALA A 17 10.09 -20.46 -16.80
C ALA A 17 10.89 -19.73 -15.70
N ASP A 18 10.69 -18.42 -15.57
CA ASP A 18 11.25 -17.59 -14.50
C ASP A 18 10.46 -17.65 -13.18
N GLY A 19 9.43 -18.51 -13.08
CA GLY A 19 8.60 -18.69 -11.90
C GLY A 19 7.51 -17.63 -11.72
N GLY A 20 7.17 -16.88 -12.77
CA GLY A 20 6.05 -15.94 -12.80
C GLY A 20 4.71 -16.63 -13.01
N ALA A 21 3.61 -16.01 -12.56
CA ALA A 21 2.26 -16.50 -12.77
C ALA A 21 1.80 -16.34 -14.23
N VAL A 22 0.86 -17.18 -14.67
CA VAL A 22 0.11 -16.94 -15.91
C VAL A 22 -0.76 -15.72 -15.72
N LEU A 23 -0.62 -14.71 -16.60
CA LEU A 23 -1.46 -13.53 -16.55
C LEU A 23 -2.83 -13.84 -17.13
N THR A 24 -3.85 -13.61 -16.34
CA THR A 24 -5.25 -13.75 -16.72
C THR A 24 -6.04 -12.56 -16.21
N ASP A 25 -6.99 -12.10 -17.02
CA ASP A 25 -7.96 -11.13 -16.55
C ASP A 25 -8.85 -11.78 -15.49
N TYR A 26 -9.23 -11.01 -14.50
CA TYR A 26 -10.26 -11.40 -13.53
C TYR A 26 -10.90 -10.17 -12.91
N ASP A 27 -12.12 -10.37 -12.44
CA ASP A 27 -12.89 -9.34 -11.77
C ASP A 27 -13.48 -9.85 -10.46
N PHE A 28 -13.73 -8.94 -9.58
CA PHE A 28 -14.47 -9.17 -8.35
C PHE A 28 -15.14 -7.89 -7.89
N LYS A 29 -16.19 -8.06 -7.09
CA LYS A 29 -16.96 -6.97 -6.53
C LYS A 29 -17.13 -7.17 -5.03
N TYR A 30 -17.08 -6.08 -4.29
CA TYR A 30 -17.45 -6.08 -2.89
C TYR A 30 -18.71 -5.23 -2.68
N ILE A 31 -19.75 -5.85 -2.16
CA ILE A 31 -21.01 -5.21 -1.81
C ILE A 31 -20.99 -4.96 -0.31
N LEU A 32 -21.09 -3.70 0.10
CA LEU A 32 -21.16 -3.34 1.50
C LEU A 32 -22.52 -3.72 2.10
N PRO A 33 -22.57 -4.02 3.41
CA PRO A 33 -23.83 -4.31 4.09
C PRO A 33 -24.72 -3.04 4.23
N ASP A 34 -24.11 -1.86 4.15
CA ASP A 34 -24.81 -0.58 4.21
C ASP A 34 -25.37 -0.21 2.82
N LYS A 35 -26.55 0.37 2.77
CA LYS A 35 -27.13 0.90 1.53
C LYS A 35 -26.97 2.41 1.45
N ASP A 36 -26.93 2.93 0.24
CA ASP A 36 -27.08 4.36 0.01
C ASP A 36 -28.46 4.81 0.54
N ILE A 37 -28.46 5.72 1.51
CA ILE A 37 -29.67 6.17 2.17
C ILE A 37 -30.55 7.02 1.23
N THR A 38 -29.95 7.63 0.21
CA THR A 38 -30.64 8.51 -0.73
C THR A 38 -31.33 7.71 -1.82
N THR A 39 -30.66 6.70 -2.38
CA THR A 39 -31.16 5.88 -3.49
C THR A 39 -31.74 4.55 -3.04
N GLY A 40 -31.36 4.06 -1.86
CA GLY A 40 -31.69 2.71 -1.39
C GLY A 40 -30.89 1.60 -2.08
N GLU A 41 -29.96 1.96 -2.96
CA GLU A 41 -29.11 1.04 -3.71
C GLU A 41 -27.98 0.48 -2.85
N ASN A 42 -27.43 -0.65 -3.25
CA ASN A 42 -26.24 -1.21 -2.60
C ASN A 42 -25.03 -0.33 -2.87
N LEU A 43 -24.20 -0.16 -1.85
CA LEU A 43 -22.89 0.47 -1.99
C LEU A 43 -21.90 -0.60 -2.47
N GLU A 44 -21.38 -0.44 -3.68
CA GLU A 44 -20.56 -1.45 -4.37
C GLU A 44 -19.18 -0.87 -4.74
N LEU A 45 -18.19 -1.74 -4.70
CA LEU A 45 -16.82 -1.49 -5.19
C LEU A 45 -16.47 -2.57 -6.20
N ASP A 46 -16.26 -2.17 -7.45
CA ASP A 46 -15.87 -3.04 -8.54
C ASP A 46 -14.36 -3.01 -8.76
N PHE A 47 -13.79 -4.17 -9.05
CA PHE A 47 -12.36 -4.34 -9.27
C PHE A 47 -12.15 -5.20 -10.52
N TYR A 48 -11.33 -4.72 -11.44
CA TYR A 48 -10.99 -5.44 -12.66
C TYR A 48 -9.49 -5.45 -12.88
N VAL A 49 -8.88 -6.62 -12.81
CA VAL A 49 -7.44 -6.81 -13.00
C VAL A 49 -7.19 -7.32 -14.41
N GLU A 50 -6.44 -6.54 -15.17
CA GLU A 50 -6.05 -6.87 -16.53
C GLU A 50 -4.80 -7.75 -16.50
N GLY A 51 -4.87 -8.91 -17.16
CA GLY A 51 -3.77 -9.88 -17.22
C GLY A 51 -2.65 -9.50 -18.18
N GLU A 52 -2.89 -8.60 -19.14
CA GLU A 52 -1.85 -8.08 -20.00
C GLU A 52 -1.07 -6.97 -19.31
N ASN A 53 0.20 -6.78 -19.70
CA ASN A 53 1.04 -5.69 -19.18
C ASN A 53 0.56 -4.34 -19.71
N ASN A 54 -0.56 -3.86 -19.18
CA ASN A 54 -1.05 -2.53 -19.49
C ASN A 54 -0.24 -1.45 -18.74
N THR A 55 -0.08 -0.32 -19.41
CA THR A 55 0.58 0.85 -18.81
C THR A 55 -0.42 2.00 -18.78
N PRO A 56 -0.80 2.47 -17.60
CA PRO A 56 -0.45 1.99 -16.24
C PRO A 56 -1.17 0.69 -15.85
N PRO A 57 -0.55 -0.13 -14.96
CA PRO A 57 -1.15 -1.40 -14.52
C PRO A 57 -2.43 -1.20 -13.70
N SER A 58 -3.33 -2.20 -13.70
CA SER A 58 -4.59 -2.23 -12.94
C SER A 58 -4.54 -3.09 -11.66
N ASN A 59 -3.34 -3.45 -11.21
CA ASN A 59 -3.15 -4.35 -10.06
C ASN A 59 -3.19 -3.65 -8.70
N ILE A 60 -3.30 -2.32 -8.66
CA ILE A 60 -3.41 -1.54 -7.42
C ILE A 60 -4.69 -0.72 -7.46
N TYR A 61 -5.53 -0.91 -6.45
CA TYR A 61 -6.72 -0.12 -6.20
C TYR A 61 -6.54 0.73 -4.96
N VAL A 62 -7.09 1.94 -5.00
CA VAL A 62 -6.99 2.92 -3.93
C VAL A 62 -8.37 3.32 -3.45
N LEU A 63 -8.62 3.20 -2.15
CA LEU A 63 -9.77 3.76 -1.47
C LEU A 63 -9.34 5.05 -0.79
N ILE A 64 -9.74 6.21 -1.33
CA ILE A 64 -9.35 7.51 -0.81
C ILE A 64 -10.53 8.32 -0.29
N GLY A 65 -10.29 9.10 0.75
CA GLY A 65 -11.28 9.99 1.35
C GLY A 65 -10.80 10.58 2.66
N LYS A 66 -11.59 11.47 3.26
CA LYS A 66 -11.27 12.15 4.52
C LYS A 66 -11.06 11.18 5.68
N ASN A 67 -10.35 11.65 6.71
CA ASN A 67 -10.24 10.89 7.95
C ASN A 67 -11.63 10.71 8.59
N GLY A 68 -11.87 9.52 9.14
CA GLY A 68 -13.15 9.18 9.76
C GLY A 68 -14.29 8.80 8.79
N ILE A 69 -14.08 8.82 7.46
CA ILE A 69 -15.11 8.39 6.49
C ILE A 69 -15.35 6.87 6.50
N GLY A 70 -14.47 6.12 7.14
CA GLY A 70 -14.61 4.67 7.32
C GLY A 70 -13.82 3.81 6.34
N LYS A 71 -12.72 4.31 5.75
CA LYS A 71 -11.80 3.52 4.89
C LYS A 71 -11.34 2.24 5.58
N THR A 72 -10.72 2.38 6.75
CA THR A 72 -10.27 1.26 7.61
C THR A 72 -11.42 0.30 7.94
N THR A 73 -12.62 0.83 8.21
CA THR A 73 -13.80 -0.01 8.48
C THR A 73 -14.20 -0.84 7.27
N ILE A 74 -14.15 -0.25 6.07
CA ILE A 74 -14.48 -0.96 4.83
C ILE A 74 -13.50 -2.11 4.60
N ILE A 75 -12.19 -1.85 4.64
CA ILE A 75 -11.20 -2.91 4.43
C ILE A 75 -11.25 -4.00 5.51
N LYS A 76 -11.55 -3.64 6.77
CA LYS A 76 -11.80 -4.62 7.84
C LYS A 76 -13.04 -5.47 7.60
N LYS A 77 -14.13 -4.88 7.10
CA LYS A 77 -15.32 -5.63 6.68
C LYS A 77 -14.99 -6.57 5.52
N MET A 78 -14.26 -6.09 4.49
CA MET A 78 -13.78 -6.92 3.38
C MET A 78 -12.99 -8.14 3.88
N LEU A 79 -12.01 -7.93 4.76
CA LEU A 79 -11.21 -9.01 5.34
C LEU A 79 -12.09 -10.01 6.12
N LYS A 80 -13.03 -9.51 6.94
CA LYS A 80 -13.94 -10.38 7.70
C LYS A 80 -14.86 -11.20 6.81
N THR A 81 -15.33 -10.62 5.70
CA THR A 81 -16.13 -11.36 4.72
C THR A 81 -15.35 -12.52 4.11
N LEU A 82 -14.05 -12.32 3.82
CA LEU A 82 -13.21 -13.34 3.19
C LEU A 82 -12.70 -14.41 4.19
N LEU A 83 -12.46 -14.03 5.44
CA LEU A 83 -11.72 -14.86 6.42
C LEU A 83 -12.59 -15.45 7.52
N CYS A 84 -13.68 -14.78 7.87
CA CYS A 84 -14.54 -15.15 8.98
C CYS A 84 -15.88 -15.67 8.45
N ASN A 85 -16.62 -16.35 9.30
CA ASN A 85 -17.91 -16.93 8.93
C ASN A 85 -18.88 -15.88 8.37
N ASN A 86 -19.49 -16.19 7.21
CA ASN A 86 -20.24 -15.27 6.34
C ASN A 86 -21.53 -14.72 6.99
N ASP A 87 -21.41 -13.69 7.81
CA ASP A 87 -22.56 -12.84 8.14
C ASP A 87 -22.64 -11.68 7.12
N LEU A 88 -23.29 -11.95 6.00
CA LEU A 88 -23.48 -11.01 4.89
C LEU A 88 -24.14 -9.71 5.34
N HIS A 89 -25.00 -9.77 6.36
CA HIS A 89 -25.69 -8.59 6.90
C HIS A 89 -24.76 -7.65 7.65
N THR A 90 -23.70 -8.20 8.28
CA THR A 90 -22.75 -7.40 9.07
C THR A 90 -21.53 -6.99 8.28
N TYR A 91 -21.01 -7.88 7.43
CA TYR A 91 -19.72 -7.66 6.78
C TYR A 91 -19.81 -7.39 5.28
N GLY A 92 -20.94 -7.68 4.64
CA GLY A 92 -21.13 -7.53 3.20
C GLY A 92 -20.79 -8.81 2.44
N GLU A 93 -20.68 -8.70 1.12
CA GLU A 93 -20.53 -9.84 0.22
C GLU A 93 -19.40 -9.61 -0.78
N PHE A 94 -18.57 -10.65 -1.00
CA PHE A 94 -17.64 -10.71 -2.12
C PHE A 94 -18.26 -11.55 -3.24
N ILE A 95 -18.41 -10.94 -4.40
CA ILE A 95 -18.82 -11.62 -5.63
C ILE A 95 -17.57 -11.71 -6.51
N THR A 96 -17.14 -12.93 -6.82
CA THR A 96 -16.01 -13.16 -7.70
C THR A 96 -16.52 -13.58 -9.08
N GLY A 97 -16.02 -12.92 -10.11
CA GLY A 97 -16.19 -13.31 -11.49
C GLY A 97 -15.33 -14.51 -11.88
N TRP A 98 -15.18 -14.74 -13.16
CA TRP A 98 -14.39 -15.86 -13.67
C TRP A 98 -12.92 -15.75 -13.24
N GLY A 99 -12.46 -16.72 -12.44
CA GLY A 99 -11.06 -16.76 -11.97
C GLY A 99 -10.75 -15.83 -10.78
N GLY A 100 -11.74 -15.18 -10.17
CA GLY A 100 -11.54 -14.18 -9.11
C GLY A 100 -11.36 -14.72 -7.68
N ASN A 101 -11.21 -16.03 -7.47
CA ASN A 101 -10.94 -16.59 -6.15
C ASN A 101 -9.49 -16.34 -5.74
N PHE A 102 -9.30 -15.79 -4.55
CA PHE A 102 -8.00 -15.56 -3.96
C PHE A 102 -7.49 -16.82 -3.26
N SER A 103 -6.24 -17.18 -3.55
CA SER A 103 -5.56 -18.29 -2.85
C SER A 103 -4.96 -17.83 -1.52
N ASN A 104 -4.48 -16.58 -1.51
CA ASN A 104 -3.76 -15.99 -0.37
C ASN A 104 -4.28 -14.59 -0.09
N ILE A 105 -4.28 -14.21 1.19
CA ILE A 105 -4.60 -12.85 1.64
C ILE A 105 -3.47 -12.35 2.53
N VAL A 106 -2.90 -11.21 2.18
CA VAL A 106 -1.88 -10.54 2.98
C VAL A 106 -2.43 -9.20 3.44
N ASN A 107 -2.54 -9.02 4.75
CA ASN A 107 -3.01 -7.78 5.37
C ASN A 107 -1.85 -7.04 6.01
N ILE A 108 -1.65 -5.76 5.63
CA ILE A 108 -0.55 -4.92 6.10
C ILE A 108 -1.12 -3.69 6.77
N SER A 109 -0.76 -3.49 8.05
CA SER A 109 -1.11 -2.29 8.80
C SER A 109 -0.08 -2.03 9.90
N PHE A 110 0.46 -0.83 9.92
CA PHE A 110 1.45 -0.40 10.92
C PHE A 110 0.89 0.55 11.97
N SER A 111 -0.42 0.77 11.98
CA SER A 111 -1.05 1.59 13.01
C SER A 111 -0.95 0.92 14.38
N MET A 112 -0.49 1.68 15.38
CA MET A 112 -0.46 1.22 16.78
C MET A 112 -1.86 1.05 17.38
N PHE A 113 -2.87 1.64 16.76
CA PHE A 113 -4.27 1.59 17.22
C PHE A 113 -5.08 0.53 16.48
N ASP A 114 -4.45 -0.21 15.56
CA ASP A 114 -5.14 -1.23 14.81
C ASP A 114 -5.59 -2.39 15.70
N ASP A 115 -6.68 -3.04 15.30
CA ASP A 115 -7.17 -4.29 15.87
C ASP A 115 -7.20 -5.32 14.74
N PRO A 116 -6.05 -5.98 14.48
CA PRO A 116 -5.91 -6.86 13.33
C PRO A 116 -6.72 -8.13 13.51
N ILE A 117 -7.19 -8.68 12.38
CA ILE A 117 -7.58 -10.07 12.29
C ILE A 117 -6.28 -10.89 12.38
N THR A 118 -6.26 -11.89 13.22
CA THR A 118 -5.09 -12.78 13.35
C THR A 118 -5.32 -14.11 12.67
N GLU A 119 -4.26 -14.86 12.47
CA GLU A 119 -4.34 -16.22 11.86
C GLU A 119 -5.26 -17.18 12.68
N VAL A 120 -5.44 -16.92 13.98
CA VAL A 120 -6.33 -17.70 14.86
C VAL A 120 -7.81 -17.37 14.60
N ASP A 121 -8.12 -16.16 14.13
CA ASP A 121 -9.48 -15.70 13.87
C ASP A 121 -10.03 -16.22 12.53
N VAL A 122 -9.18 -16.86 11.69
CA VAL A 122 -9.55 -17.33 10.36
C VAL A 122 -10.34 -18.62 10.44
N PHE A 123 -11.57 -18.58 9.91
CA PHE A 123 -12.47 -19.75 9.90
C PHE A 123 -12.15 -20.72 8.76
N ASP A 124 -11.90 -20.19 7.55
CA ASP A 124 -11.56 -21.00 6.38
C ASP A 124 -10.06 -21.29 6.35
N LYS A 125 -9.68 -22.51 6.73
CA LYS A 125 -8.28 -22.97 6.71
C LYS A 125 -7.74 -23.25 5.30
N MET A 126 -8.56 -23.13 4.26
CA MET A 126 -8.13 -23.31 2.88
C MET A 126 -7.48 -22.03 2.31
N ILE A 127 -7.75 -20.86 2.90
CA ILE A 127 -7.15 -19.59 2.52
C ILE A 127 -5.91 -19.35 3.39
N PHE A 128 -4.76 -19.17 2.75
CA PHE A 128 -3.58 -18.70 3.48
C PHE A 128 -3.77 -17.22 3.83
N TYR A 129 -3.70 -16.91 5.11
CA TYR A 129 -3.79 -15.54 5.61
C TYR A 129 -2.53 -15.14 6.37
N LYS A 130 -2.00 -13.95 6.09
CA LYS A 130 -0.85 -13.37 6.80
C LYS A 130 -1.10 -11.92 7.18
N TYR A 131 -1.02 -11.64 8.48
CA TYR A 131 -0.95 -10.27 8.97
C TYR A 131 0.50 -9.82 9.13
N ILE A 132 0.80 -8.62 8.62
CA ILE A 132 2.09 -7.96 8.70
C ILE A 132 1.87 -6.59 9.35
N GLY A 133 2.40 -6.40 10.56
CA GLY A 133 2.20 -5.14 11.28
C GLY A 133 2.86 -5.15 12.64
N LEU A 134 2.66 -4.06 13.39
CA LEU A 134 3.27 -3.86 14.70
C LEU A 134 2.56 -4.61 15.83
N ILE A 135 1.30 -4.97 15.64
CA ILE A 135 0.48 -5.54 16.71
C ILE A 135 0.54 -7.06 16.68
N ASP A 136 0.82 -7.65 17.83
CA ASP A 136 0.64 -9.07 18.09
C ASP A 136 -0.52 -9.26 19.06
N VAL A 137 -1.45 -10.13 18.69
CA VAL A 137 -2.59 -10.44 19.54
C VAL A 137 -2.41 -11.83 20.07
N ARG A 138 -2.33 -11.96 21.40
CA ARG A 138 -2.22 -13.22 22.09
C ARG A 138 -3.48 -13.48 22.91
N TYR A 139 -3.87 -14.74 23.00
CA TYR A 139 -4.94 -15.18 23.86
C TYR A 139 -4.33 -15.79 25.13
N GLU A 140 -4.58 -15.18 26.28
CA GLU A 140 -4.21 -15.70 27.57
C GLU A 140 -5.48 -15.87 28.41
N ASN A 141 -5.80 -17.08 28.83
CA ASN A 141 -6.99 -17.40 29.64
C ASN A 141 -8.29 -16.79 29.06
N ASP A 142 -8.52 -16.98 27.77
CA ASP A 142 -9.65 -16.43 26.99
C ASP A 142 -9.71 -14.90 26.90
N ILE A 143 -8.70 -14.21 27.37
CA ILE A 143 -8.60 -12.75 27.26
C ILE A 143 -7.59 -12.38 26.18
N ARG A 144 -8.05 -11.58 25.20
CA ARG A 144 -7.22 -11.07 24.12
C ARG A 144 -6.30 -9.97 24.65
N LYS A 145 -4.97 -10.18 24.58
CA LYS A 145 -3.94 -9.19 24.92
C LYS A 145 -3.21 -8.72 23.69
N ARG A 146 -3.02 -7.41 23.59
CA ARG A 146 -2.26 -6.76 22.51
C ARG A 146 -0.84 -6.48 22.97
N ASN A 147 0.14 -6.86 22.17
CA ASN A 147 1.54 -6.49 22.37
C ASN A 147 2.07 -5.78 21.12
N VAL A 148 2.94 -4.80 21.31
CA VAL A 148 3.64 -4.12 20.22
C VAL A 148 4.97 -4.80 19.97
N LYS A 149 5.24 -5.19 18.74
CA LYS A 149 6.43 -5.98 18.34
C LYS A 149 7.67 -5.13 18.02
N TYR A 150 7.83 -3.93 18.55
CA TYR A 150 8.92 -3.04 18.16
C TYR A 150 10.31 -3.69 18.28
N ASP A 151 10.57 -4.35 19.39
CA ASP A 151 11.86 -5.00 19.64
C ASP A 151 12.06 -6.27 18.78
N GLN A 152 11.01 -6.77 18.15
CA GLN A 152 11.03 -7.99 17.33
C GLN A 152 11.18 -7.68 15.83
N LEU A 153 11.10 -6.41 15.41
CA LEU A 153 11.17 -6.05 13.99
C LEU A 153 12.42 -6.56 13.26
N PRO A 154 13.64 -6.50 13.85
CA PRO A 154 14.83 -7.06 13.20
C PRO A 154 14.71 -8.55 12.93
N ASP A 155 14.22 -9.32 13.89
CA ASP A 155 14.04 -10.77 13.74
C ASP A 155 12.91 -11.10 12.76
N MET A 156 11.81 -10.33 12.77
CA MET A 156 10.73 -10.49 11.79
C MET A 156 11.21 -10.23 10.36
N PHE A 157 12.03 -9.19 10.18
CA PHE A 157 12.66 -8.91 8.90
C PHE A 157 13.60 -10.06 8.50
N PHE A 158 14.49 -10.49 9.40
CA PHE A 158 15.45 -11.52 9.13
C PHE A 158 14.80 -12.85 8.73
N GLU A 159 13.77 -13.32 9.42
CA GLU A 159 13.14 -14.61 9.10
C GLU A 159 12.51 -14.59 7.69
N SER A 160 11.85 -13.51 7.31
CA SER A 160 11.32 -13.38 5.94
C SER A 160 12.44 -13.22 4.92
N TYR A 161 13.45 -12.44 5.22
CA TYR A 161 14.60 -12.26 4.34
C TYR A 161 15.38 -13.56 4.11
N TRP A 162 15.57 -14.36 5.17
CA TRP A 162 16.21 -15.68 5.07
C TRP A 162 15.47 -16.60 4.10
N ASN A 163 14.15 -16.67 4.19
CA ASN A 163 13.34 -17.45 3.26
C ASN A 163 13.45 -16.95 1.82
N VAL A 164 13.49 -15.63 1.65
CA VAL A 164 13.63 -14.99 0.35
C VAL A 164 14.96 -15.33 -0.31
N ILE A 165 16.08 -15.18 0.38
CA ILE A 165 17.42 -15.42 -0.19
C ILE A 165 17.71 -16.90 -0.48
N LYS A 166 17.03 -17.82 0.17
CA LYS A 166 17.14 -19.28 -0.09
C LYS A 166 16.31 -19.72 -1.32
N SER A 167 15.40 -18.90 -1.82
CA SER A 167 14.63 -19.15 -3.04
C SER A 167 15.16 -18.32 -4.20
N ILE A 168 15.55 -18.95 -5.30
CA ILE A 168 16.06 -18.24 -6.49
C ILE A 168 15.06 -17.21 -6.98
N THR A 169 13.81 -17.61 -7.19
CA THR A 169 12.75 -16.71 -7.69
C THR A 169 12.46 -15.56 -6.73
N LYS A 170 12.29 -15.84 -5.43
CA LYS A 170 12.01 -14.79 -4.43
C LYS A 170 13.19 -13.83 -4.30
N ASN A 171 14.42 -14.32 -4.38
CA ASN A 171 15.62 -13.49 -4.32
C ASN A 171 15.72 -12.54 -5.51
N GLU A 172 15.38 -12.99 -6.72
CA GLU A 172 15.35 -12.11 -7.89
C GLU A 172 14.24 -11.05 -7.78
N LEU A 173 13.04 -11.40 -7.29
CA LEU A 173 11.98 -10.44 -7.02
C LEU A 173 12.39 -9.41 -5.95
N TRP A 174 13.06 -9.86 -4.90
CA TRP A 174 13.62 -8.98 -3.87
C TRP A 174 14.60 -7.97 -4.46
N LYS A 175 15.56 -8.43 -5.25
CA LYS A 175 16.54 -7.56 -5.92
C LYS A 175 15.87 -6.53 -6.83
N ARG A 176 14.86 -6.94 -7.61
CA ARG A 176 14.07 -6.04 -8.45
C ARG A 176 13.34 -4.99 -7.62
N SER A 177 12.66 -5.40 -6.55
CA SER A 177 11.95 -4.48 -5.66
C SER A 177 12.90 -3.49 -4.98
N VAL A 178 14.05 -3.94 -4.47
CA VAL A 178 15.09 -3.07 -3.89
C VAL A 178 15.60 -2.08 -4.92
N LYS A 179 15.89 -2.51 -6.16
CA LYS A 179 16.35 -1.62 -7.23
C LYS A 179 15.35 -0.52 -7.57
N ILE A 180 14.04 -0.79 -7.47
CA ILE A 180 13.02 0.24 -7.66
C ILE A 180 13.03 1.21 -6.47
N LEU A 181 13.12 0.70 -5.24
CA LEU A 181 13.20 1.55 -4.05
C LEU A 181 14.45 2.44 -4.05
N GLU A 182 15.56 1.99 -4.64
CA GLU A 182 16.80 2.76 -4.82
C GLU A 182 16.66 3.93 -5.82
N THR A 183 15.51 4.12 -6.46
CA THR A 183 15.19 5.37 -7.17
C THR A 183 15.03 6.53 -6.21
N ASP A 184 14.69 6.26 -4.95
CA ASP A 184 14.82 7.20 -3.85
C ASP A 184 16.27 7.28 -3.36
N SER A 185 16.83 8.50 -3.30
CA SER A 185 18.24 8.70 -2.94
C SER A 185 18.57 8.28 -1.52
N THR A 186 17.66 8.51 -0.57
CA THR A 186 17.87 8.16 0.85
C THR A 186 17.82 6.65 1.07
N PHE A 187 16.99 5.96 0.32
CA PHE A 187 16.92 4.50 0.34
C PHE A 187 18.16 3.88 -0.34
N LYS A 188 18.65 4.46 -1.43
CA LYS A 188 19.86 4.01 -2.12
C LYS A 188 21.11 4.06 -1.24
N GLU A 189 21.23 5.05 -0.36
CA GLU A 189 22.33 5.19 0.59
C GLU A 189 22.42 4.05 1.60
N LEU A 190 21.36 3.25 1.79
CA LEU A 190 21.36 2.10 2.68
C LEU A 190 22.24 0.96 2.16
N ASP A 191 22.50 0.91 0.86
CA ASP A 191 23.32 -0.09 0.18
C ASP A 191 23.03 -1.53 0.65
N ILE A 192 21.74 -1.89 0.63
CA ILE A 192 21.24 -3.17 1.19
C ILE A 192 21.95 -4.36 0.54
N GLY A 193 22.28 -4.25 -0.74
CA GLY A 193 23.00 -5.29 -1.48
C GLY A 193 24.37 -5.62 -0.90
N SER A 194 25.01 -4.68 -0.20
CA SER A 194 26.34 -4.86 0.37
C SER A 194 26.33 -5.53 1.75
N TRP A 195 25.21 -5.51 2.47
CA TRP A 195 25.14 -5.97 3.87
C TRP A 195 25.71 -7.38 4.10
N ILE A 196 25.43 -8.29 3.19
CA ILE A 196 25.91 -9.67 3.26
C ILE A 196 27.20 -9.86 2.45
N SER A 197 27.31 -9.21 1.28
CA SER A 197 28.40 -9.43 0.35
C SER A 197 29.75 -9.08 0.95
N GLN A 198 29.84 -8.05 1.77
CA GLN A 198 31.06 -7.63 2.45
C GLN A 198 31.61 -8.66 3.45
N GLU A 199 30.73 -9.44 4.07
CA GLU A 199 31.08 -10.41 5.11
C GLU A 199 31.15 -11.87 4.60
N LYS A 200 30.85 -12.08 3.31
CA LYS A 200 30.77 -13.43 2.72
C LYS A 200 32.07 -14.21 2.83
N SER A 201 33.23 -13.57 2.63
CA SER A 201 34.53 -14.22 2.74
C SER A 201 34.86 -14.69 4.17
N LYS A 202 34.34 -13.99 5.19
CA LYS A 202 34.49 -14.36 6.60
C LYS A 202 33.65 -15.59 6.92
N LEU A 203 32.40 -15.63 6.42
CA LEU A 203 31.51 -16.78 6.55
C LEU A 203 32.12 -18.03 5.90
N GLU A 204 32.63 -17.93 4.67
CA GLU A 204 33.26 -19.04 3.95
C GLU A 204 34.44 -19.66 4.75
N LYS A 205 35.27 -18.82 5.35
CA LYS A 205 36.37 -19.29 6.23
C LYS A 205 35.81 -20.01 7.48
N MET A 206 34.74 -19.50 8.10
CA MET A 206 34.14 -20.14 9.26
C MET A 206 33.55 -21.51 8.91
N ILE A 207 32.87 -21.64 7.76
CA ILE A 207 32.28 -22.89 7.30
C ILE A 207 33.35 -23.91 6.92
N LEU A 208 34.41 -23.48 6.22
CA LEU A 208 35.54 -24.35 5.84
C LEU A 208 36.36 -24.89 7.03
N ALA A 209 36.46 -24.09 8.10
CA ALA A 209 37.12 -24.51 9.34
C ALA A 209 36.29 -25.49 10.19
N THR A 210 35.11 -25.86 9.76
CA THR A 210 34.17 -26.63 10.55
C THR A 210 33.96 -28.02 9.91
N GLU A 211 34.36 -29.10 10.60
CA GLU A 211 34.09 -30.50 10.23
C GLU A 211 32.64 -30.95 10.65
N LYS A 212 31.66 -30.10 10.46
CA LYS A 212 30.28 -30.34 10.93
C LYS A 212 29.34 -30.84 9.80
N SER A 213 28.20 -31.36 10.19
CA SER A 213 27.15 -31.78 9.26
C SER A 213 26.62 -30.62 8.42
N ILE A 214 25.94 -30.91 7.32
CA ILE A 214 25.31 -29.90 6.46
C ILE A 214 24.32 -29.05 7.25
N GLU A 215 23.54 -29.67 8.13
CA GLU A 215 22.54 -28.99 8.97
C GLU A 215 23.21 -27.99 9.94
N GLU A 216 24.30 -28.38 10.59
CA GLU A 216 25.06 -27.50 11.48
C GLU A 216 25.70 -26.33 10.71
N LYS A 217 26.21 -26.57 9.49
CA LYS A 217 26.73 -25.51 8.61
C LYS A 217 25.64 -24.51 8.23
N ASN A 218 24.43 -24.98 7.89
CA ASN A 218 23.28 -24.12 7.61
C ASN A 218 22.87 -23.27 8.82
N ASN A 219 22.93 -23.86 10.03
CA ASN A 219 22.62 -23.12 11.25
C ASN A 219 23.69 -22.05 11.57
N ILE A 220 24.96 -22.34 11.32
CA ILE A 220 26.06 -21.36 11.45
C ILE A 220 25.83 -20.21 10.47
N GLU A 221 25.54 -20.52 9.20
CA GLU A 221 25.23 -19.52 8.17
C GLU A 221 24.04 -18.65 8.57
N LYS A 222 22.93 -19.28 9.00
CA LYS A 222 21.71 -18.57 9.42
C LYS A 222 22.00 -17.60 10.58
N ASN A 223 22.69 -18.05 11.60
CA ASN A 223 23.02 -17.24 12.77
C ASN A 223 23.97 -16.08 12.42
N PHE A 224 24.94 -16.33 11.58
CA PHE A 224 25.89 -15.29 11.12
C PHE A 224 25.16 -14.19 10.34
N PHE A 225 24.28 -14.55 9.41
CA PHE A 225 23.48 -13.57 8.67
C PHE A 225 22.50 -12.85 9.56
N ARG A 226 21.87 -13.53 10.53
CA ARG A 226 20.99 -12.90 11.51
C ARG A 226 21.69 -11.77 12.26
N GLU A 227 22.90 -12.01 12.74
CA GLU A 227 23.67 -11.01 13.48
C GLU A 227 23.94 -9.77 12.63
N ILE A 228 24.41 -9.96 11.38
CA ILE A 228 24.70 -8.87 10.45
C ILE A 228 23.44 -8.08 10.14
N ILE A 229 22.39 -8.77 9.72
CA ILE A 229 21.14 -8.16 9.30
C ILE A 229 20.48 -7.41 10.45
N ASN A 230 20.38 -8.00 11.64
CA ASN A 230 19.78 -7.35 12.80
C ASN A 230 20.55 -6.10 13.20
N ASN A 231 21.89 -6.13 13.12
CA ASN A 231 22.74 -4.96 13.41
C ASN A 231 22.51 -3.83 12.38
N GLN A 232 22.47 -4.14 11.09
CA GLN A 232 22.20 -3.13 10.06
C GLN A 232 20.76 -2.60 10.12
N PHE A 233 19.79 -3.48 10.23
CA PHE A 233 18.39 -3.11 10.31
C PHE A 233 18.09 -2.23 11.54
N SER A 234 18.71 -2.50 12.68
CA SER A 234 18.51 -1.73 13.91
C SER A 234 18.91 -0.25 13.77
N LYS A 235 19.87 0.06 12.90
CA LYS A 235 20.38 1.43 12.65
C LYS A 235 19.47 2.26 11.75
N LEU A 236 18.51 1.64 11.06
CA LEU A 236 17.64 2.29 10.11
C LEU A 236 16.64 3.24 10.80
N SER A 237 16.17 4.24 10.07
CA SER A 237 15.03 5.05 10.46
C SER A 237 13.75 4.20 10.52
N SER A 238 12.73 4.68 11.24
CA SER A 238 11.43 3.98 11.31
C SER A 238 10.81 3.73 9.94
N GLY A 239 10.82 4.71 9.05
CA GLY A 239 10.31 4.57 7.69
C GLY A 239 11.06 3.50 6.89
N HIS A 240 12.40 3.50 6.92
CA HIS A 240 13.20 2.47 6.25
C HIS A 240 12.97 1.06 6.83
N LYS A 241 12.78 0.94 8.15
CA LYS A 241 12.44 -0.35 8.78
C LYS A 241 11.10 -0.88 8.29
N ILE A 242 10.08 -0.02 8.27
CA ILE A 242 8.73 -0.37 7.84
C ILE A 242 8.71 -0.79 6.37
N ILE A 243 9.33 0.00 5.48
CA ILE A 243 9.31 -0.32 4.05
C ILE A 243 10.06 -1.62 3.74
N LEU A 244 11.23 -1.84 4.35
CA LEU A 244 11.98 -3.08 4.17
C LEU A 244 11.23 -4.29 4.70
N LEU A 245 10.63 -4.18 5.88
CA LEU A 245 9.79 -5.23 6.46
C LEU A 245 8.60 -5.53 5.56
N THR A 246 7.94 -4.50 5.05
CA THR A 246 6.81 -4.65 4.13
C THR A 246 7.22 -5.39 2.87
N VAL A 247 8.25 -4.91 2.17
CA VAL A 247 8.65 -5.46 0.88
C VAL A 247 9.19 -6.88 1.00
N VAL A 248 9.99 -7.19 2.03
CA VAL A 248 10.49 -8.56 2.20
C VAL A 248 9.37 -9.55 2.49
N ASN A 249 8.36 -9.14 3.28
CA ASN A 249 7.19 -9.98 3.55
C ASN A 249 6.30 -10.13 2.32
N LEU A 250 6.09 -9.06 1.55
CA LEU A 250 5.37 -9.15 0.28
C LEU A 250 6.06 -10.14 -0.66
N VAL A 251 7.37 -10.02 -0.86
CA VAL A 251 8.13 -10.98 -1.70
C VAL A 251 8.05 -12.41 -1.16
N ASN A 252 8.01 -12.56 0.17
CA ASN A 252 7.96 -13.88 0.80
C ASN A 252 6.58 -14.55 0.70
N PHE A 253 5.48 -13.79 0.86
CA PHE A 253 4.12 -14.34 1.02
C PHE A 253 3.20 -14.14 -0.18
N VAL A 254 3.51 -13.21 -1.10
CA VAL A 254 2.70 -12.99 -2.29
C VAL A 254 2.99 -14.10 -3.31
N GLU A 255 1.98 -14.87 -3.59
CA GLU A 255 1.95 -15.91 -4.63
C GLU A 255 0.91 -15.53 -5.70
N GLU A 256 0.63 -16.44 -6.65
CA GLU A 256 -0.36 -16.18 -7.70
C GLU A 256 -1.74 -15.88 -7.10
N LYS A 257 -2.42 -14.86 -7.63
CA LYS A 257 -3.76 -14.41 -7.18
C LYS A 257 -3.85 -14.11 -5.69
N THR A 258 -2.80 -13.52 -5.13
CA THR A 258 -2.85 -12.98 -3.77
C THR A 258 -3.59 -11.65 -3.74
N LEU A 259 -4.52 -11.50 -2.80
CA LEU A 259 -5.08 -10.21 -2.43
C LEU A 259 -4.24 -9.59 -1.30
N VAL A 260 -3.68 -8.43 -1.57
CA VAL A 260 -2.99 -7.62 -0.57
C VAL A 260 -3.91 -6.49 -0.12
N ILE A 261 -4.10 -6.33 1.18
CA ILE A 261 -4.86 -5.22 1.76
C ILE A 261 -3.93 -4.39 2.64
N MET A 262 -3.93 -3.07 2.41
CA MET A 262 -3.08 -2.14 3.15
C MET A 262 -3.91 -0.99 3.73
N ASP A 263 -3.63 -0.64 4.99
CA ASP A 263 -4.20 0.54 5.64
C ASP A 263 -3.09 1.56 5.89
N GLU A 264 -3.20 2.73 5.25
CA GLU A 264 -2.32 3.88 5.37
C GLU A 264 -0.81 3.52 5.30
N PRO A 265 -0.34 2.85 4.23
CA PRO A 265 1.05 2.41 4.11
C PRO A 265 2.05 3.57 4.01
N GLU A 266 1.57 4.78 3.73
CA GLU A 266 2.35 6.01 3.68
C GLU A 266 2.79 6.53 5.05
N GLU A 267 2.22 6.05 6.15
CA GLU A 267 2.63 6.47 7.49
C GLU A 267 4.12 6.26 7.68
N HIS A 268 4.80 7.29 8.15
CA HIS A 268 6.26 7.34 8.37
C HIS A 268 7.14 7.38 7.11
N LEU A 269 6.57 7.44 5.90
CA LEU A 269 7.32 7.53 4.65
C LEU A 269 7.26 8.95 4.07
N HIS A 270 8.37 9.42 3.48
CA HIS A 270 8.36 10.66 2.72
C HIS A 270 7.86 10.42 1.27
N PRO A 271 7.27 11.43 0.61
CA PRO A 271 6.57 11.25 -0.66
C PRO A 271 7.35 10.49 -1.75
N PRO A 272 8.63 10.79 -2.07
CA PRO A 272 9.38 10.02 -3.06
C PRO A 272 9.50 8.53 -2.75
N LEU A 273 9.68 8.15 -1.47
CA LEU A 273 9.76 6.75 -1.08
C LEU A 273 8.39 6.06 -1.16
N VAL A 274 7.30 6.79 -0.90
CA VAL A 274 5.93 6.28 -1.14
C VAL A 274 5.75 5.95 -2.62
N SER A 275 6.09 6.85 -3.53
CA SER A 275 6.01 6.60 -4.98
C SER A 275 6.84 5.40 -5.41
N ALA A 276 8.10 5.31 -4.95
CA ALA A 276 8.96 4.17 -5.22
C ALA A 276 8.36 2.84 -4.69
N PHE A 277 7.75 2.88 -3.50
CA PHE A 277 7.08 1.72 -2.91
C PHE A 277 5.87 1.27 -3.72
N ILE A 278 4.98 2.19 -4.10
CA ILE A 278 3.80 1.85 -4.92
C ILE A 278 4.24 1.27 -6.26
N ARG A 279 5.30 1.79 -6.86
CA ARG A 279 5.87 1.23 -8.09
C ARG A 279 6.41 -0.19 -7.90
N ALA A 280 7.15 -0.44 -6.81
CA ALA A 280 7.66 -1.78 -6.48
C ALA A 280 6.53 -2.77 -6.20
N LEU A 281 5.49 -2.34 -5.48
CA LEU A 281 4.29 -3.13 -5.22
C LEU A 281 3.56 -3.47 -6.52
N SER A 282 3.36 -2.49 -7.41
CA SER A 282 2.70 -2.68 -8.71
C SER A 282 3.43 -3.73 -9.55
N GLU A 283 4.76 -3.68 -9.61
CA GLU A 283 5.55 -4.67 -10.36
C GLU A 283 5.42 -6.07 -9.75
N LEU A 284 5.47 -6.18 -8.42
CA LEU A 284 5.30 -7.46 -7.72
C LEU A 284 3.90 -8.05 -7.95
N MET A 285 2.84 -7.22 -7.84
CA MET A 285 1.46 -7.66 -8.08
C MET A 285 1.27 -8.11 -9.53
N SER A 286 1.77 -7.34 -10.50
CA SER A 286 1.73 -7.71 -11.92
C SER A 286 2.49 -9.00 -12.20
N TYR A 287 3.64 -9.21 -11.55
CA TYR A 287 4.43 -10.44 -11.71
C TYR A 287 3.69 -11.68 -11.18
N ARG A 288 2.91 -11.55 -10.11
CA ARG A 288 2.17 -12.64 -9.45
C ARG A 288 0.70 -12.72 -9.87
N ASN A 289 0.26 -11.91 -10.82
CA ASN A 289 -1.17 -11.77 -11.16
C ASN A 289 -2.04 -11.55 -9.91
N GLY A 290 -1.51 -10.81 -8.95
CA GLY A 290 -2.19 -10.44 -7.70
C GLY A 290 -2.80 -9.06 -7.79
N VAL A 291 -3.50 -8.66 -6.74
CA VAL A 291 -4.09 -7.32 -6.60
C VAL A 291 -3.85 -6.76 -5.21
N ALA A 292 -3.61 -5.45 -5.14
CA ALA A 292 -3.53 -4.73 -3.87
C ALA A 292 -4.68 -3.72 -3.75
N ILE A 293 -5.31 -3.64 -2.58
CA ILE A 293 -6.29 -2.62 -2.22
C ILE A 293 -5.70 -1.79 -1.08
N ILE A 294 -5.55 -0.50 -1.30
CA ILE A 294 -4.91 0.43 -0.37
C ILE A 294 -5.94 1.44 0.12
N ALA A 295 -6.19 1.48 1.42
CA ALA A 295 -6.89 2.59 2.05
C ALA A 295 -5.88 3.68 2.43
N THR A 296 -6.11 4.91 1.97
CA THR A 296 -5.18 6.03 2.16
C THR A 296 -5.89 7.37 2.24
N HIS A 297 -5.18 8.35 2.76
CA HIS A 297 -5.53 9.77 2.62
C HIS A 297 -4.48 10.54 1.80
N SER A 298 -3.48 9.86 1.22
CA SER A 298 -2.36 10.46 0.51
C SER A 298 -2.66 10.67 -0.98
N PRO A 299 -2.64 11.90 -1.49
CA PRO A 299 -2.74 12.15 -2.93
C PRO A 299 -1.51 11.63 -3.70
N VAL A 300 -0.37 11.40 -3.03
CA VAL A 300 0.83 10.82 -3.64
C VAL A 300 0.58 9.39 -4.10
N ILE A 301 -0.14 8.58 -3.31
CA ILE A 301 -0.50 7.21 -3.72
C ILE A 301 -1.48 7.26 -4.90
N VAL A 302 -2.44 8.19 -4.88
CA VAL A 302 -3.40 8.36 -5.98
C VAL A 302 -2.72 8.72 -7.29
N GLN A 303 -1.65 9.54 -7.23
CA GLN A 303 -0.86 9.94 -8.40
C GLN A 303 -0.19 8.74 -9.11
N GLU A 304 0.05 7.65 -8.40
CA GLU A 304 0.74 6.45 -8.93
C GLU A 304 -0.22 5.46 -9.60
N VAL A 305 -1.54 5.68 -9.58
CA VAL A 305 -2.53 4.73 -10.11
C VAL A 305 -3.52 5.44 -11.06
N PRO A 306 -4.03 4.73 -12.10
CA PRO A 306 -5.00 5.33 -13.02
C PRO A 306 -6.36 5.55 -12.36
N ARG A 307 -7.09 6.55 -12.81
CA ARG A 307 -8.43 6.96 -12.33
C ARG A 307 -9.37 5.77 -12.11
N ARG A 308 -9.38 4.81 -13.04
CA ARG A 308 -10.25 3.62 -12.97
C ARG A 308 -9.96 2.71 -11.77
N CYS A 309 -8.78 2.84 -11.16
CA CYS A 309 -8.37 2.09 -9.97
C CYS A 309 -8.50 2.91 -8.67
N VAL A 310 -9.08 4.10 -8.72
CA VAL A 310 -9.28 4.96 -7.55
C VAL A 310 -10.74 5.07 -7.21
N TRP A 311 -11.10 4.66 -6.01
CA TRP A 311 -12.42 4.85 -5.41
C TRP A 311 -12.37 6.00 -4.41
N LYS A 312 -13.06 7.10 -4.75
CA LYS A 312 -13.22 8.26 -3.89
C LYS A 312 -14.44 8.07 -3.00
N ILE A 313 -14.23 8.08 -1.68
CA ILE A 313 -15.28 7.92 -0.68
C ILE A 313 -15.68 9.29 -0.17
N ARG A 314 -16.92 9.69 -0.46
CA ARG A 314 -17.52 10.95 0.03
C ARG A 314 -18.66 10.67 1.01
N GLY A 315 -18.97 11.66 1.84
CA GLY A 315 -20.13 11.63 2.73
C GLY A 315 -19.80 11.89 4.19
N HIS A 316 -20.77 11.65 5.06
CA HIS A 316 -20.65 11.80 6.51
C HIS A 316 -21.50 10.75 7.23
N GLY A 317 -20.90 10.05 8.19
CA GLY A 317 -21.59 9.03 8.98
C GLY A 317 -22.11 7.86 8.14
N LYS A 318 -23.44 7.71 8.08
CA LYS A 318 -24.10 6.66 7.28
C LYS A 318 -24.31 7.04 5.81
N TYR A 319 -24.15 8.31 5.46
CA TYR A 319 -24.26 8.79 4.09
C TYR A 319 -22.92 8.63 3.40
N ARG A 320 -22.77 7.62 2.58
CA ARG A 320 -21.55 7.35 1.82
C ARG A 320 -21.88 7.23 0.35
N LYS A 321 -20.98 7.75 -0.49
CA LYS A 321 -20.99 7.60 -1.93
C LYS A 321 -19.63 7.15 -2.38
N PHE A 322 -19.58 6.18 -3.28
CA PHE A 322 -18.37 5.74 -3.95
C PHE A 322 -18.40 6.21 -5.39
N GLU A 323 -17.34 6.85 -5.82
CA GLU A 323 -17.23 7.34 -7.19
C GLU A 323 -15.75 7.34 -7.61
N HIS A 324 -15.49 7.25 -8.90
CA HIS A 324 -14.16 7.50 -9.43
C HIS A 324 -13.90 9.02 -9.48
N PRO A 325 -12.63 9.46 -9.41
CA PRO A 325 -12.28 10.85 -9.68
C PRO A 325 -12.79 11.31 -11.05
N GLU A 326 -13.10 12.59 -11.22
CA GLU A 326 -13.49 13.15 -12.52
C GLU A 326 -12.29 13.34 -13.46
N ILE A 327 -11.11 13.58 -12.89
CA ILE A 327 -9.85 13.75 -13.62
C ILE A 327 -9.06 12.44 -13.69
N GLU A 328 -8.17 12.30 -14.68
CA GLU A 328 -7.18 11.22 -14.68
C GLU A 328 -6.18 11.46 -13.55
N THR A 329 -5.82 10.40 -12.80
CA THR A 329 -5.00 10.54 -11.60
C THR A 329 -3.53 10.17 -11.82
N PHE A 330 -3.26 9.28 -12.76
CA PHE A 330 -1.90 8.81 -13.02
C PHE A 330 -1.01 9.95 -13.54
N GLY A 331 -0.05 10.36 -12.71
CA GLY A 331 0.88 11.43 -13.05
C GLY A 331 0.30 12.85 -12.99
N GLU A 332 -0.92 13.04 -12.47
CA GLU A 332 -1.56 14.36 -12.34
C GLU A 332 -0.90 15.20 -11.23
N ASN A 333 -1.09 16.50 -11.29
CA ASN A 333 -0.59 17.43 -10.28
C ASN A 333 -1.22 17.16 -8.91
N LEU A 334 -0.40 17.12 -7.85
CA LEU A 334 -0.87 16.82 -6.48
C LEU A 334 -1.90 17.84 -5.96
N GLY A 335 -1.82 19.09 -6.37
CA GLY A 335 -2.80 20.12 -6.02
C GLY A 335 -4.17 19.85 -6.66
N GLU A 336 -4.19 19.45 -7.94
CA GLU A 336 -5.40 19.07 -8.66
C GLU A 336 -6.03 17.82 -8.04
N ILE A 337 -5.24 16.77 -7.76
CA ILE A 337 -5.70 15.56 -7.07
C ILE A 337 -6.28 15.93 -5.70
N THR A 338 -5.58 16.78 -4.94
CA THR A 338 -6.02 17.19 -3.59
C THR A 338 -7.36 17.94 -3.67
N THR A 339 -7.51 18.83 -4.63
CA THR A 339 -8.75 19.59 -4.86
C THR A 339 -9.89 18.65 -5.29
N GLU A 340 -9.62 17.74 -6.21
CA GLU A 340 -10.60 16.77 -6.70
C GLU A 340 -11.13 15.87 -5.57
N ILE A 341 -10.24 15.39 -4.67
CA ILE A 341 -10.61 14.45 -3.62
C ILE A 341 -11.22 15.14 -2.41
N PHE A 342 -10.60 16.23 -1.93
CA PHE A 342 -10.97 16.88 -0.68
C PHE A 342 -11.78 18.17 -0.86
N GLY A 343 -11.75 18.76 -2.06
CA GLY A 343 -12.65 19.80 -2.51
C GLY A 343 -12.79 21.00 -1.57
N TYR A 344 -14.01 21.36 -1.24
CA TYR A 344 -14.38 22.51 -0.42
C TYR A 344 -13.70 22.61 0.95
N ASP A 345 -13.25 21.51 1.53
CA ASP A 345 -12.59 21.54 2.84
C ASP A 345 -11.21 22.20 2.76
N VAL A 346 -10.52 22.05 1.63
CA VAL A 346 -9.24 22.74 1.42
C VAL A 346 -9.48 24.24 1.32
N GLY A 347 -10.52 24.65 0.58
CA GLY A 347 -10.87 26.06 0.39
C GLY A 347 -11.46 26.77 1.62
N SER A 348 -11.82 26.03 2.69
CA SER A 348 -12.43 26.61 3.90
C SER A 348 -11.54 26.53 5.14
N THR A 349 -10.33 25.98 5.04
CA THR A 349 -9.44 25.71 6.17
C THR A 349 -8.05 26.36 5.98
N GLY A 350 -7.28 26.42 7.06
CA GLY A 350 -5.88 26.86 7.01
C GLY A 350 -5.72 28.29 6.49
N PHE A 351 -4.79 28.49 5.58
CA PHE A 351 -4.45 29.80 5.04
C PHE A 351 -5.60 30.42 4.22
N HIS A 352 -6.49 29.64 3.63
CA HIS A 352 -7.67 30.14 2.91
C HIS A 352 -8.57 31.01 3.81
N THR A 353 -8.78 30.60 5.07
CA THR A 353 -9.54 31.39 6.04
C THR A 353 -8.87 32.74 6.29
N ILE A 354 -7.54 32.76 6.39
CA ILE A 354 -6.78 34.01 6.59
C ILE A 354 -6.92 34.90 5.36
N LEU A 355 -6.75 34.36 4.15
CA LEU A 355 -6.89 35.09 2.90
C LEU A 355 -8.28 35.69 2.77
N LYS A 356 -9.33 34.93 3.02
CA LYS A 356 -10.72 35.37 2.98
C LYS A 356 -10.99 36.49 3.97
N ASN A 357 -10.55 36.32 5.23
CA ASN A 357 -10.71 37.36 6.27
C ASN A 357 -10.00 38.66 5.91
N VAL A 358 -8.85 38.62 5.23
CA VAL A 358 -8.14 39.80 4.75
C VAL A 358 -8.87 40.41 3.55
N ALA A 359 -9.33 39.58 2.60
CA ALA A 359 -10.11 40.06 1.45
C ALA A 359 -11.40 40.77 1.90
N ASP A 360 -12.12 40.23 2.89
CA ASP A 360 -13.35 40.81 3.43
C ASP A 360 -13.11 42.18 4.09
N ARG A 361 -11.95 42.40 4.71
CA ARG A 361 -11.62 43.67 5.39
C ARG A 361 -10.98 44.72 4.52
N LYS A 362 -10.38 44.35 3.38
CA LYS A 362 -9.66 45.28 2.49
C LYS A 362 -10.49 45.65 1.25
N ASN A 363 -10.29 46.83 0.72
CA ASN A 363 -11.03 47.37 -0.42
C ASN A 363 -10.19 47.34 -1.73
N SER A 364 -8.98 46.81 -1.72
CA SER A 364 -8.19 46.59 -2.92
C SER A 364 -7.19 45.43 -2.72
N TYR A 365 -6.87 44.78 -3.82
CA TYR A 365 -5.89 43.70 -3.83
C TYR A 365 -4.51 44.12 -3.32
N GLU A 366 -4.04 45.35 -3.70
CA GLU A 366 -2.75 45.85 -3.24
C GLU A 366 -2.70 46.01 -1.72
N LYS A 367 -3.78 46.58 -1.11
CA LYS A 367 -3.86 46.72 0.34
C LYS A 367 -3.94 45.40 1.06
N ALA A 368 -4.64 44.43 0.49
CA ALA A 368 -4.71 43.07 0.99
C ALA A 368 -3.35 42.37 0.90
N LEU A 369 -2.65 42.51 -0.24
CA LEU A 369 -1.33 41.93 -0.44
C LEU A 369 -0.27 42.52 0.52
N ASN A 370 -0.30 43.83 0.77
CA ASN A 370 0.63 44.52 1.66
C ASN A 370 0.48 44.08 3.11
N GLU A 371 -0.70 43.58 3.56
CA GLU A 371 -0.89 43.07 4.89
C GLU A 371 -0.02 41.82 5.17
N PHE A 372 0.30 41.07 4.11
CA PHE A 372 1.17 39.88 4.21
C PHE A 372 2.67 40.18 4.08
N GLN A 373 3.08 41.45 3.94
CA GLN A 373 4.48 41.91 3.93
C GLN A 373 5.40 41.11 2.98
N GLY A 374 4.86 40.61 1.88
CA GLY A 374 5.58 39.81 0.89
C GLY A 374 5.62 38.30 1.20
N GLU A 375 5.11 37.86 2.34
CA GLU A 375 5.11 36.44 2.79
C GLU A 375 3.94 35.63 2.22
N LEU A 376 3.61 35.79 0.96
CA LEU A 376 2.58 35.03 0.25
C LEU A 376 3.16 34.21 -0.90
N GLY A 377 2.88 32.94 -0.91
CA GLY A 377 3.18 32.03 -2.02
C GLY A 377 2.38 32.41 -3.31
N LYS A 378 2.79 31.85 -4.45
CA LYS A 378 2.15 32.16 -5.74
C LYS A 378 0.67 31.76 -5.76
N GLU A 379 0.34 30.58 -5.25
CA GLU A 379 -1.02 30.08 -5.17
C GLU A 379 -1.90 30.98 -4.28
N ALA A 380 -1.44 31.31 -3.08
CA ALA A 380 -2.16 32.17 -2.15
C ALA A 380 -2.41 33.58 -2.76
N LYS A 381 -1.47 34.12 -3.56
CA LYS A 381 -1.67 35.35 -4.30
C LYS A 381 -2.78 35.26 -5.33
N SER A 382 -2.86 34.15 -6.05
CA SER A 382 -3.92 33.89 -7.04
C SER A 382 -5.29 33.79 -6.38
N ILE A 383 -5.36 33.02 -5.27
CA ILE A 383 -6.59 32.86 -4.49
C ILE A 383 -7.04 34.20 -3.88
N LEU A 384 -6.13 34.99 -3.30
CA LEU A 384 -6.46 36.29 -2.75
C LEU A 384 -7.03 37.22 -3.83
N ARG A 385 -6.45 37.16 -5.04
CA ARG A 385 -6.96 37.94 -6.20
C ARG A 385 -8.38 37.51 -6.58
N ALA A 386 -8.66 36.20 -6.58
CA ALA A 386 -9.99 35.70 -6.86
C ALA A 386 -11.02 36.18 -5.82
N TYR A 387 -10.72 36.07 -4.53
CA TYR A 387 -11.61 36.54 -3.46
C TYR A 387 -11.87 38.07 -3.57
N MET A 388 -10.87 38.86 -3.94
CA MET A 388 -11.06 40.28 -4.11
C MET A 388 -11.91 40.61 -5.35
N TYR A 389 -11.71 39.86 -6.45
CA TYR A 389 -12.53 40.02 -7.66
C TYR A 389 -13.98 39.67 -7.42
N ASP A 390 -14.27 38.57 -6.73
CA ASP A 390 -15.64 38.18 -6.39
C ASP A 390 -16.32 39.22 -5.52
N LYS A 391 -15.59 39.82 -4.56
CA LYS A 391 -16.11 40.88 -3.70
C LYS A 391 -16.42 42.19 -4.48
N GLU A 392 -15.65 42.53 -5.52
CA GLU A 392 -15.89 43.70 -6.33
C GLU A 392 -17.11 43.56 -7.26
N ASN A 393 -17.51 42.33 -7.57
CA ASN A 393 -18.61 42.01 -8.47
C ASN A 393 -19.90 41.51 -7.75
N THR A 394 -19.91 41.50 -6.40
CA THR A 394 -21.07 41.23 -5.58
C THR A 394 -21.56 42.51 -4.91
#